data_c00b0bfb2c9c78ae07bd1534e1dd8030
#
_entry.id   c00b0bfb2c9c78ae07bd1534e1dd8030
#
_cell.length_a   1.000
_cell.length_b   1.000
_cell.length_c   1.000
_cell.angle_alpha   90.00
_cell.angle_beta   90.00
_cell.angle_gamma   90.00
#
_symmetry.space_group_name_H-M   'P 1'
#
loop_
_entity.id
_entity.type
_entity.pdbx_description
1 polymer ?
#
loop_
_entity_poly.entity_id
_entity_poly.type
_entity_poly.pdbx_seq_one_letter_code
_entity_poly.pdbx_strand_id
1 'polypeptide(L)'
;MAKKKFPLFNRIALIGVGLIGSSLARAIKKHELSRELAVATRRRSTLAVARKLKLGDSYHLKAAQAVKAADLVILCAPLGANAELAKQIRPNLKTGAIVSDVGSSKVSVIKDVTPHLPEGVILIPAHPIAGTENS
;
A
#
# COMPACT_ATOMS: atom_id res chain seq x y z
N MET A 1 10.60 -32.49 -3.40
CA MET A 1 9.78 -31.73 -2.53
C MET A 1 9.66 -30.30 -2.92
N ALA A 2 8.45 -29.84 -2.94
CA ALA A 2 8.23 -28.46 -3.32
C ALA A 2 8.77 -27.52 -2.25
N LYS A 3 9.48 -26.52 -2.67
CA LYS A 3 9.88 -25.50 -1.76
C LYS A 3 8.69 -24.71 -1.28
N LYS A 4 8.59 -24.59 0.02
CA LYS A 4 7.58 -23.76 0.58
C LYS A 4 7.95 -22.30 0.32
N LYS A 5 7.08 -21.58 -0.33
CA LYS A 5 7.29 -20.17 -0.53
C LYS A 5 6.84 -19.43 0.68
N PHE A 6 7.74 -18.65 1.22
CA PHE A 6 7.34 -17.76 2.31
C PHE A 6 6.64 -16.56 1.74
N PRO A 7 5.73 -15.97 2.48
CA PRO A 7 5.28 -14.64 2.12
C PRO A 7 6.48 -13.71 2.06
N LEU A 8 6.49 -12.83 1.07
CA LEU A 8 7.57 -11.87 0.92
C LEU A 8 7.60 -10.89 2.07
N PHE A 9 6.45 -10.62 2.67
CA PHE A 9 6.32 -9.64 3.74
C PHE A 9 5.47 -10.21 4.85
N ASN A 10 5.73 -9.78 6.08
CA ASN A 10 4.84 -10.13 7.18
C ASN A 10 3.57 -9.29 7.11
N ARG A 11 3.70 -8.00 6.83
CA ARG A 11 2.53 -7.12 6.78
C ARG A 11 2.68 -6.13 5.65
N ILE A 12 1.67 -6.06 4.81
CA ILE A 12 1.55 -5.03 3.78
C ILE A 12 0.41 -4.10 4.18
N ALA A 13 0.63 -2.81 4.08
CA ALA A 13 -0.41 -1.81 4.27
C ALA A 13 -0.76 -1.21 2.91
N LEU A 14 -2.04 -1.29 2.55
CA LEU A 14 -2.55 -0.76 1.29
C LEU A 14 -3.39 0.46 1.62
N ILE A 15 -2.94 1.62 1.16
CA ILE A 15 -3.57 2.88 1.48
C ILE A 15 -4.36 3.37 0.28
N GLY A 16 -5.67 3.33 0.40
CA GLY A 16 -6.57 3.65 -0.70
C GLY A 16 -7.10 2.39 -1.37
N VAL A 17 -8.40 2.36 -1.61
CA VAL A 17 -9.04 1.17 -2.15
C VAL A 17 -9.91 1.57 -3.33
N GLY A 18 -9.28 2.05 -4.38
CA GLY A 18 -9.95 2.27 -5.64
C GLY A 18 -9.83 1.03 -6.50
N LEU A 19 -9.96 1.23 -7.80
CA LEU A 19 -9.89 0.12 -8.74
C LEU A 19 -8.55 -0.60 -8.66
N ILE A 20 -7.45 0.15 -8.70
CA ILE A 20 -6.12 -0.43 -8.66
C ILE A 20 -5.84 -1.03 -7.28
N GLY A 21 -6.23 -0.33 -6.21
CA GLY A 21 -6.03 -0.83 -4.86
C GLY A 21 -6.77 -2.14 -4.63
N SER A 22 -8.00 -2.24 -5.13
CA SER A 22 -8.77 -3.49 -5.00
C SER A 22 -8.10 -4.63 -5.75
N SER A 23 -7.60 -4.36 -6.96
CA SER A 23 -6.91 -5.37 -7.74
C SER A 23 -5.65 -5.84 -7.03
N LEU A 24 -4.88 -4.91 -6.47
CA LEU A 24 -3.69 -5.26 -5.71
C LEU A 24 -4.02 -6.09 -4.49
N ALA A 25 -5.06 -5.71 -3.76
CA ALA A 25 -5.48 -6.46 -2.58
C ALA A 25 -5.80 -7.90 -2.94
N ARG A 26 -6.54 -8.10 -4.03
CA ARG A 26 -6.87 -9.44 -4.48
C ARG A 26 -5.65 -10.24 -4.87
N ALA A 27 -4.71 -9.59 -5.57
CA ALA A 27 -3.48 -10.26 -5.99
C ALA A 27 -2.60 -10.62 -4.79
N ILE A 28 -2.49 -9.73 -3.82
CA ILE A 28 -1.71 -9.99 -2.61
C ILE A 28 -2.28 -11.20 -1.87
N LYS A 29 -3.60 -11.25 -1.73
CA LYS A 29 -4.24 -12.37 -1.05
C LYS A 29 -4.13 -13.66 -1.85
N LYS A 30 -4.37 -13.58 -3.15
CA LYS A 30 -4.34 -14.76 -4.01
C LYS A 30 -2.97 -15.43 -4.01
N HIS A 31 -1.93 -14.62 -4.08
CA HIS A 31 -0.56 -15.15 -4.17
C HIS A 31 0.15 -15.20 -2.82
N GLU A 32 -0.58 -14.89 -1.75
CA GLU A 32 -0.04 -14.98 -0.39
C GLU A 32 1.27 -14.23 -0.24
N LEU A 33 1.28 -13.00 -0.73
CA LEU A 33 2.50 -12.19 -0.72
C LEU A 33 2.84 -11.65 0.67
N SER A 34 1.86 -11.60 1.56
CA SER A 34 2.08 -11.20 2.94
C SER A 34 1.27 -12.07 3.86
N ARG A 35 1.69 -12.17 5.12
CA ARG A 35 0.92 -12.89 6.13
C ARG A 35 -0.32 -12.10 6.50
N GLU A 36 -0.21 -10.77 6.46
CA GLU A 36 -1.29 -9.89 6.84
C GLU A 36 -1.37 -8.74 5.86
N LEU A 37 -2.60 -8.36 5.50
CA LEU A 37 -2.83 -7.22 4.64
C LEU A 37 -3.74 -6.25 5.39
N ALA A 38 -3.22 -5.05 5.68
CA ALA A 38 -3.98 -3.99 6.30
C ALA A 38 -4.45 -3.03 5.22
N VAL A 39 -5.75 -2.75 5.21
CA VAL A 39 -6.35 -1.87 4.21
C VAL A 39 -6.82 -0.60 4.89
N ALA A 40 -6.52 0.54 4.32
CA ALA A 40 -6.95 1.82 4.85
C ALA A 40 -7.59 2.67 3.78
N THR A 41 -8.64 3.38 4.15
CA THR A 41 -9.29 4.36 3.31
C THR A 41 -10.00 5.36 4.20
N ARG A 42 -10.09 6.60 3.74
CA ARG A 42 -10.71 7.67 4.55
C ARG A 42 -12.23 7.56 4.62
N ARG A 43 -12.85 6.87 3.67
CA ARG A 43 -14.31 6.83 3.60
C ARG A 43 -14.84 5.58 4.27
N ARG A 44 -15.74 5.79 5.22
CA ARG A 44 -16.36 4.67 5.92
C ARG A 44 -17.12 3.75 4.98
N SER A 45 -17.79 4.33 3.99
CA SER A 45 -18.55 3.51 3.03
C SER A 45 -17.64 2.63 2.20
N THR A 46 -16.50 3.17 1.76
CA THR A 46 -15.52 2.40 1.00
C THR A 46 -14.92 1.30 1.87
N LEU A 47 -14.63 1.61 3.13
CA LEU A 47 -14.07 0.64 4.05
C LEU A 47 -15.04 -0.50 4.32
N ALA A 48 -16.33 -0.17 4.44
CA ALA A 48 -17.35 -1.19 4.64
C ALA A 48 -17.43 -2.14 3.46
N VAL A 49 -17.32 -1.61 2.24
CA VAL A 49 -17.31 -2.46 1.04
C VAL A 49 -16.07 -3.33 1.01
N ALA A 50 -14.91 -2.77 1.34
CA ALA A 50 -13.66 -3.53 1.38
C ALA A 50 -13.76 -4.69 2.36
N ARG A 51 -14.37 -4.43 3.52
CA ARG A 51 -14.55 -5.47 4.53
C ARG A 51 -15.53 -6.54 4.05
N LYS A 52 -16.62 -6.12 3.44
CA LYS A 52 -17.61 -7.05 2.90
C LYS A 52 -17.00 -7.95 1.84
N LEU A 53 -16.14 -7.39 0.99
CA LEU A 53 -15.46 -8.14 -0.06
C LEU A 53 -14.24 -8.90 0.43
N LYS A 54 -13.90 -8.75 1.71
CA LYS A 54 -12.76 -9.43 2.32
C LYS A 54 -11.47 -9.13 1.59
N LEU A 55 -11.25 -7.86 1.27
CA LEU A 55 -10.07 -7.45 0.53
C LEU A 55 -8.80 -7.52 1.35
N GLY A 56 -8.90 -7.41 2.67
CA GLY A 56 -7.73 -7.46 3.54
C GLY A 56 -8.02 -8.24 4.81
N ASP A 57 -7.07 -8.21 5.72
CA ASP A 57 -7.19 -8.87 7.01
C ASP A 57 -7.56 -7.90 8.12
N SER A 58 -7.22 -6.64 7.96
CA SER A 58 -7.63 -5.58 8.88
C SER A 58 -8.00 -4.35 8.09
N TYR A 59 -8.85 -3.51 8.68
CA TYR A 59 -9.45 -2.39 7.98
C TYR A 59 -9.36 -1.15 8.85
N HIS A 60 -8.87 -0.04 8.29
CA HIS A 60 -8.57 1.15 9.06
C HIS A 60 -9.03 2.40 8.35
N LEU A 61 -9.57 3.35 9.13
CA LEU A 61 -9.89 4.66 8.59
C LEU A 61 -8.68 5.59 8.60
N LYS A 62 -7.67 5.26 9.39
CA LYS A 62 -6.47 6.06 9.48
C LYS A 62 -5.28 5.33 8.92
N ALA A 63 -4.64 5.94 7.93
CA ALA A 63 -3.46 5.35 7.30
C ALA A 63 -2.36 5.10 8.33
N ALA A 64 -2.21 5.99 9.30
CA ALA A 64 -1.19 5.85 10.34
C ALA A 64 -1.31 4.54 11.11
N GLN A 65 -2.54 4.06 11.28
CA GLN A 65 -2.74 2.79 11.99
C GLN A 65 -2.43 1.60 11.11
N ALA A 66 -2.78 1.70 9.83
CA ALA A 66 -2.55 0.60 8.90
C ALA A 66 -1.07 0.32 8.71
N VAL A 67 -0.23 1.36 8.74
CA VAL A 67 1.19 1.21 8.44
C VAL A 67 2.02 0.70 9.62
N LYS A 68 1.44 0.60 10.81
CA LYS A 68 2.18 0.09 11.96
C LYS A 68 2.70 -1.31 11.67
N ALA A 69 3.99 -1.51 11.90
CA ALA A 69 4.66 -2.79 11.67
C ALA A 69 4.61 -3.27 10.22
N ALA A 70 4.26 -2.42 9.27
CA ALA A 70 4.21 -2.81 7.87
C ALA A 70 5.62 -2.85 7.28
N ASP A 71 5.90 -3.92 6.55
CA ASP A 71 7.14 -4.05 5.80
C ASP A 71 7.06 -3.32 4.48
N LEU A 72 5.87 -3.26 3.91
CA LEU A 72 5.62 -2.60 2.65
C LEU A 72 4.35 -1.79 2.78
N VAL A 73 4.42 -0.53 2.36
CA VAL A 73 3.27 0.37 2.32
C VAL A 73 3.05 0.77 0.87
N ILE A 74 1.86 0.52 0.35
CA ILE A 74 1.53 0.86 -1.02
C ILE A 74 0.51 1.99 -1.02
N LEU A 75 0.88 3.12 -1.61
CA LEU A 75 0.02 4.29 -1.70
C LEU A 75 -0.80 4.21 -2.98
N CYS A 76 -2.09 3.96 -2.82
CA CYS A 76 -3.03 3.85 -3.93
C CYS A 76 -4.05 4.98 -3.93
N ALA A 77 -3.78 6.03 -3.18
CA ALA A 77 -4.66 7.18 -3.13
C ALA A 77 -4.42 8.09 -4.34
N PRO A 78 -5.30 9.05 -4.59
CA PRO A 78 -5.08 10.00 -5.66
C PRO A 78 -3.75 10.73 -5.50
N LEU A 79 -3.13 11.06 -6.62
CA LEU A 79 -1.78 11.62 -6.63
C LEU A 79 -1.65 12.83 -5.71
N GLY A 80 -2.65 13.69 -5.71
CA GLY A 80 -2.59 14.89 -4.89
C GLY A 80 -2.65 14.66 -3.39
N ALA A 81 -2.93 13.43 -2.96
CA ALA A 81 -3.01 13.11 -1.54
C ALA A 81 -1.69 12.58 -0.98
N ASN A 82 -0.70 12.33 -1.81
CA ASN A 82 0.50 11.61 -1.36
C ASN A 82 1.32 12.37 -0.33
N ALA A 83 1.46 13.69 -0.48
CA ALA A 83 2.25 14.46 0.48
C ALA A 83 1.62 14.40 1.86
N GLU A 84 0.31 14.58 1.93
CA GLU A 84 -0.39 14.56 3.21
C GLU A 84 -0.37 13.17 3.83
N LEU A 85 -0.56 12.13 3.01
CA LEU A 85 -0.47 10.77 3.49
C LEU A 85 0.91 10.45 4.04
N ALA A 86 1.95 10.89 3.34
CA ALA A 86 3.32 10.65 3.80
C ALA A 86 3.55 11.27 5.17
N LYS A 87 3.02 12.47 5.39
CA LYS A 87 3.11 13.12 6.70
C LYS A 87 2.38 12.31 7.77
N GLN A 88 1.19 11.81 7.44
CA GLN A 88 0.37 11.09 8.40
C GLN A 88 0.99 9.76 8.81
N ILE A 89 1.60 9.06 7.87
CA ILE A 89 2.14 7.73 8.17
C ILE A 89 3.55 7.78 8.75
N ARG A 90 4.25 8.89 8.58
CA ARG A 90 5.65 9.02 9.00
C ARG A 90 5.92 8.51 10.42
N PRO A 91 5.14 8.91 11.45
CA PRO A 91 5.47 8.50 12.81
C PRO A 91 5.39 7.01 13.06
N ASN A 92 4.64 6.29 12.23
CA ASN A 92 4.39 4.87 12.45
C ASN A 92 5.14 3.96 11.48
N LEU A 93 5.96 4.53 10.60
CA LEU A 93 6.75 3.72 9.68
C LEU A 93 7.93 3.12 10.44
N LYS A 94 8.11 1.80 10.29
CA LYS A 94 9.23 1.16 10.96
C LYS A 94 10.49 1.26 10.11
N THR A 95 11.63 1.17 10.76
CA THR A 95 12.92 1.13 10.06
C THR A 95 12.97 -0.09 9.14
N GLY A 96 13.42 0.13 7.92
CA GLY A 96 13.48 -0.94 6.94
C GLY A 96 12.22 -1.08 6.10
N ALA A 97 11.18 -0.32 6.40
CA ALA A 97 9.96 -0.37 5.60
C ALA A 97 10.20 0.18 4.20
N ILE A 98 9.45 -0.37 3.26
CA ILE A 98 9.44 0.11 1.88
C ILE A 98 8.12 0.81 1.64
N VAL A 99 8.17 2.02 1.09
CA VAL A 99 6.98 2.74 0.66
C VAL A 99 6.98 2.75 -0.86
N SER A 100 5.88 2.32 -1.44
CA SER A 100 5.71 2.29 -2.89
C SER A 100 4.40 2.98 -3.24
N ASP A 101 4.16 3.17 -4.53
CA ASP A 101 2.94 3.81 -4.99
C ASP A 101 2.54 3.23 -6.34
N VAL A 102 1.34 3.62 -6.78
CA VAL A 102 0.84 3.21 -8.09
C VAL A 102 0.48 4.42 -8.95
N GLY A 103 0.95 5.60 -8.55
CA GLY A 103 0.66 6.82 -9.29
C GLY A 103 1.32 6.87 -10.65
N SER A 104 0.73 7.66 -11.53
CA SER A 104 1.24 7.76 -12.89
C SER A 104 2.42 8.72 -13.03
N SER A 105 2.61 9.63 -12.09
CA SER A 105 3.71 10.58 -12.14
C SER A 105 4.75 10.26 -11.09
N LYS A 106 5.86 9.67 -11.53
CA LYS A 106 6.93 9.28 -10.60
C LYS A 106 7.64 10.50 -10.04
N VAL A 107 7.79 11.53 -10.83
CA VAL A 107 8.44 12.76 -10.36
C VAL A 107 7.66 13.37 -9.22
N SER A 108 6.33 13.45 -9.37
CA SER A 108 5.48 13.99 -8.31
C SER A 108 5.55 13.15 -7.04
N VAL A 109 5.52 11.83 -7.19
CA VAL A 109 5.59 10.94 -6.03
C VAL A 109 6.89 11.12 -5.28
N ILE A 110 8.01 11.14 -5.99
CA ILE A 110 9.30 11.30 -5.35
C ILE A 110 9.36 12.65 -4.63
N LYS A 111 8.88 13.70 -5.29
CA LYS A 111 8.89 15.03 -4.72
C LYS A 111 8.00 15.14 -3.48
N ASP A 112 6.82 14.54 -3.53
CA ASP A 112 5.83 14.69 -2.47
C ASP A 112 6.10 13.78 -1.28
N VAL A 113 6.65 12.62 -1.51
CA VAL A 113 6.78 11.60 -0.46
C VAL A 113 8.14 11.61 0.21
N THR A 114 9.21 11.71 -0.58
CA THR A 114 10.57 11.60 -0.06
C THR A 114 10.86 12.51 1.13
N PRO A 115 10.45 13.80 1.10
CA PRO A 115 10.78 14.68 2.23
C PRO A 115 10.17 14.26 3.55
N HIS A 116 9.16 13.40 3.52
CA HIS A 116 8.44 13.00 4.72
C HIS A 116 8.80 11.59 5.20
N LEU A 117 9.74 10.92 4.54
CA LEU A 117 10.13 9.58 4.97
C LEU A 117 11.23 9.67 6.02
N PRO A 118 11.10 8.91 7.10
CA PRO A 118 12.17 8.88 8.10
C PRO A 118 13.38 8.12 7.58
N GLU A 119 14.50 8.32 8.26
CA GLU A 119 15.71 7.59 7.95
C GLU A 119 15.44 6.09 8.06
N GLY A 120 16.01 5.32 7.14
CA GLY A 120 15.83 3.87 7.16
C GLY A 120 14.60 3.37 6.43
N VAL A 121 13.78 4.27 5.88
CA VAL A 121 12.62 3.92 5.07
C VAL A 121 12.94 4.24 3.62
N ILE A 122 12.65 3.30 2.74
CA ILE A 122 13.02 3.39 1.33
C ILE A 122 11.78 3.62 0.48
N LEU A 123 11.85 4.60 -0.42
CA LEU A 123 10.80 4.80 -1.41
C LEU A 123 11.18 4.07 -2.70
N ILE A 124 10.31 3.19 -3.15
CA ILE A 124 10.46 2.51 -4.43
C ILE A 124 9.24 2.86 -5.26
N PRO A 125 9.33 3.89 -6.11
CA PRO A 125 8.19 4.25 -6.94
C PRO A 125 7.88 3.13 -7.92
N ALA A 126 6.61 2.85 -8.09
CA ALA A 126 6.18 1.82 -9.00
C ALA A 126 5.03 2.36 -9.84
N HIS A 127 4.84 1.78 -11.00
CA HIS A 127 3.78 2.18 -11.89
C HIS A 127 3.23 0.94 -12.57
N PRO A 128 2.02 0.53 -12.23
CA PRO A 128 1.47 -0.65 -12.88
C PRO A 128 1.29 -0.38 -14.38
N ILE A 129 1.77 -1.28 -15.16
CA ILE A 129 1.60 -1.20 -16.60
C ILE A 129 0.27 -1.84 -16.90
N ALA A 130 -0.69 -1.04 -17.26
CA ALA A 130 -1.96 -1.55 -17.70
C ALA A 130 -1.74 -2.19 -19.05
N GLY A 131 -2.11 -3.34 -19.11
CA GLY A 131 -1.80 -4.19 -20.09
C GLY A 131 -1.77 -3.80 -21.48
N THR A 132 -1.34 -3.72 -22.17
CA THR A 132 -1.38 -3.43 -23.40
C THR A 132 -0.69 -4.33 -24.26
N GLU A 133 -0.60 -4.86 -23.75
CA GLU A 133 -0.25 -5.33 -24.15
C GLU A 133 -0.35 -5.87 -24.88
N ASN A 134 -0.48 -5.94 -25.19
CA ASN A 134 -0.69 -6.20 -25.87
C ASN A 134 -0.63 -6.00 -26.36
N SER A 135 -0.42 -5.94 -26.32
CA SER A 135 -0.40 -5.72 -26.53
C SER A 135 -0.42 -5.78 -26.72
#